data_e055473dd7c72d64789bf32b1ac8991e
#
_entry.id   e055473dd7c72d64789bf32b1ac8991e
#
_cell.length_a   1.000
_cell.length_b   1.000
_cell.length_c   1.000
_cell.angle_alpha   90.00
_cell.angle_beta   90.00
_cell.angle_gamma   90.00
#
_symmetry.space_group_name_H-M   'P 1'
#
loop_
_entity.id
_entity.type
_entity.pdbx_description
1 polymer ?
#
loop_
_entity_poly.entity_id
_entity_poly.type
_entity_poly.pdbx_seq_one_letter_code
_entity_poly.pdbx_strand_id
1 'polypeptide(L)'
;MKKLIIATGLLMATSAYAQTEVLTGVTRGKDYGVVYSLPKTQIELEIKANKVSYTPGEFSKYADRYLRLTNVSAEPDEYWELNSVKVKSVGVPNSETTYFVKLKDKTVAPLMELTEDGIVKSINVPYSKSNETKKAAPVTPATVKANPRDFLTEEILMASSTAKMAELVAKEIYNIRESKNALLRGQADNTPSDGAQLKIMLDNLNAQEDAMTKMFSGTRDKEEKTFTIRLTPVSYTHLRAHETCAD
;
A
#
# COMPACT_ATOMS: atom_id res chain seq x y z
N MET A 1 64.52 35.31 59.15
CA MET A 1 63.63 35.89 58.14
C MET A 1 63.65 34.93 56.95
N LYS A 2 62.65 34.09 56.86
CA LYS A 2 62.52 33.05 55.77
C LYS A 2 61.70 33.65 54.68
N LYS A 3 62.28 33.81 53.49
CA LYS A 3 61.56 34.26 52.30
C LYS A 3 60.82 33.07 51.68
N LEU A 4 59.50 33.11 51.72
CA LEU A 4 58.63 32.14 51.09
C LEU A 4 58.45 32.54 49.59
N ILE A 5 59.03 31.74 48.72
CA ILE A 5 58.86 31.90 47.24
C ILE A 5 57.65 31.09 46.87
N ILE A 6 56.54 31.78 46.56
CA ILE A 6 55.34 31.16 45.99
C ILE A 6 55.56 31.06 44.47
N ALA A 7 55.84 29.85 43.98
CA ALA A 7 55.87 29.55 42.55
C ALA A 7 54.40 29.33 42.04
N THR A 8 53.85 30.37 41.46
CA THR A 8 52.56 30.29 40.80
C THR A 8 52.74 29.57 39.45
N GLY A 9 52.51 28.29 39.49
CA GLY A 9 52.44 27.48 38.23
C GLY A 9 51.23 27.87 37.43
N LEU A 10 51.42 28.68 36.38
CA LEU A 10 50.38 28.97 35.38
C LEU A 10 50.12 27.71 34.52
N LEU A 11 49.08 26.96 34.87
CA LEU A 11 48.64 25.83 34.13
C LEU A 11 47.97 26.34 32.84
N MET A 12 48.72 26.46 31.75
CA MET A 12 48.17 26.68 30.41
C MET A 12 47.46 25.41 30.00
N ALA A 13 46.14 25.40 30.20
CA ALA A 13 45.28 24.41 29.54
C ALA A 13 45.28 24.68 28.03
N THR A 14 46.17 24.02 27.29
CA THR A 14 46.08 23.96 25.85
C THR A 14 44.86 23.13 25.49
N SER A 15 43.74 23.80 25.21
CA SER A 15 42.59 23.20 24.58
C SER A 15 43.05 22.70 23.21
N ALA A 16 43.26 21.39 23.13
CA ALA A 16 43.48 20.71 21.84
C ALA A 16 42.18 20.80 21.05
N TYR A 17 42.04 21.86 20.27
CA TYR A 17 40.99 21.92 19.26
C TYR A 17 41.29 20.82 18.25
N ALA A 18 40.46 19.79 18.20
CA ALA A 18 40.44 18.84 17.13
C ALA A 18 40.04 19.60 15.84
N GLN A 19 41.02 20.09 15.12
CA GLN A 19 40.80 20.79 13.87
C GLN A 19 40.39 19.77 12.81
N THR A 20 39.07 19.61 12.62
CA THR A 20 38.51 18.87 11.50
C THR A 20 38.41 19.82 10.34
N GLU A 21 39.09 19.52 9.24
CA GLU A 21 39.03 20.31 8.02
C GLU A 21 37.93 19.75 7.15
N VAL A 22 36.93 20.56 6.77
CA VAL A 22 35.85 20.18 5.87
C VAL A 22 36.07 20.86 4.53
N LEU A 23 36.29 20.05 3.50
CA LEU A 23 36.51 20.51 2.14
C LEU A 23 35.24 20.30 1.30
N THR A 24 34.92 21.29 0.48
CA THR A 24 33.84 21.17 -0.52
C THR A 24 34.34 20.36 -1.72
N GLY A 25 33.57 19.35 -2.11
CA GLY A 25 33.91 18.48 -3.22
C GLY A 25 34.70 17.24 -2.84
N VAL A 26 34.87 16.33 -3.79
CA VAL A 26 35.60 15.08 -3.61
C VAL A 26 37.03 15.27 -4.08
N THR A 27 37.96 15.49 -3.17
CA THR A 27 39.39 15.48 -3.49
C THR A 27 39.92 14.04 -3.49
N ARG A 28 40.35 13.55 -4.64
CA ARG A 28 41.06 12.28 -4.77
C ARG A 28 42.53 12.52 -4.40
N GLY A 29 42.85 12.44 -3.13
CA GLY A 29 44.22 12.52 -2.60
C GLY A 29 44.54 11.33 -1.71
N LYS A 30 45.77 11.29 -1.19
CA LYS A 30 46.23 10.29 -0.21
C LYS A 30 45.66 10.52 1.19
N ASP A 31 44.62 11.33 1.31
CA ASP A 31 44.07 11.72 2.58
C ASP A 31 42.98 10.76 3.05
N TYR A 32 43.09 10.35 4.31
CA TYR A 32 42.05 9.55 4.97
C TYR A 32 40.88 10.46 5.39
N GLY A 33 39.65 10.10 5.02
CA GLY A 33 38.49 10.88 5.36
C GLY A 33 37.16 10.23 4.99
N VAL A 34 36.07 10.93 5.32
CA VAL A 34 34.70 10.49 5.05
C VAL A 34 34.04 11.48 4.09
N VAL A 35 33.46 10.98 3.01
CA VAL A 35 32.66 11.77 2.09
C VAL A 35 31.20 11.69 2.52
N TYR A 36 30.54 12.83 2.66
CA TYR A 36 29.11 12.89 2.97
C TYR A 36 28.42 13.97 2.14
N SER A 37 27.13 13.78 1.91
CA SER A 37 26.28 14.75 1.23
C SER A 37 25.22 15.29 2.19
N LEU A 38 24.91 16.58 2.10
CA LEU A 38 23.76 17.12 2.80
C LEU A 38 22.47 16.66 2.11
N PRO A 39 21.41 16.40 2.88
CA PRO A 39 20.15 15.97 2.31
C PRO A 39 19.43 17.14 1.62
N LYS A 40 18.86 16.86 0.43
CA LYS A 40 17.86 17.68 -0.24
C LYS A 40 16.50 17.05 0.00
N THR A 41 15.53 17.84 0.41
CA THR A 41 14.17 17.34 0.64
C THR A 41 13.44 17.10 -0.69
N GLN A 42 12.91 15.91 -0.85
CA GLN A 42 11.95 15.57 -1.91
C GLN A 42 10.61 15.18 -1.29
N ILE A 43 9.55 15.39 -2.03
CA ILE A 43 8.20 14.94 -1.68
C ILE A 43 7.98 13.61 -2.38
N GLU A 44 7.76 12.55 -1.60
CA GLU A 44 7.40 11.23 -2.11
C GLU A 44 5.89 11.05 -1.96
N LEU A 45 5.23 10.78 -3.09
CA LEU A 45 3.82 10.43 -3.17
C LEU A 45 3.72 8.92 -3.37
N GLU A 46 3.16 8.21 -2.40
CA GLU A 46 2.80 6.80 -2.51
C GLU A 46 1.30 6.72 -2.81
N ILE A 47 0.97 6.37 -4.05
CA ILE A 47 -0.40 6.27 -4.54
C ILE A 47 -0.76 4.79 -4.64
N LYS A 48 -1.77 4.38 -3.90
CA LYS A 48 -2.37 3.05 -4.02
C LYS A 48 -3.66 3.14 -4.78
N ALA A 49 -3.76 2.39 -5.87
CA ALA A 49 -4.93 2.34 -6.72
C ALA A 49 -5.24 0.89 -7.12
N ASN A 50 -6.51 0.58 -7.26
CA ASN A 50 -6.98 -0.69 -7.81
C ASN A 50 -7.27 -0.53 -9.29
N LYS A 51 -6.65 -1.37 -10.11
CA LYS A 51 -7.13 -1.60 -11.46
C LYS A 51 -8.33 -2.55 -11.36
N VAL A 52 -9.50 -2.08 -11.74
CA VAL A 52 -10.72 -2.87 -11.76
C VAL A 52 -11.00 -3.29 -13.19
N SER A 53 -11.03 -4.60 -13.42
CA SER A 53 -11.38 -5.18 -14.72
C SER A 53 -12.74 -5.85 -14.58
N TYR A 54 -13.73 -5.33 -15.28
CA TYR A 54 -15.07 -5.87 -15.32
C TYR A 54 -15.22 -6.82 -16.50
N THR A 55 -15.68 -8.04 -16.23
CA THR A 55 -16.05 -9.03 -17.25
C THR A 55 -17.55 -9.26 -17.15
N PRO A 56 -18.34 -9.00 -18.21
CA PRO A 56 -19.78 -9.22 -18.18
C PRO A 56 -20.11 -10.70 -18.01
N GLY A 57 -21.21 -10.97 -17.33
CA GLY A 57 -21.73 -12.32 -17.21
C GLY A 57 -22.38 -12.81 -18.50
N GLU A 58 -22.48 -14.12 -18.65
CA GLU A 58 -23.09 -14.76 -19.81
C GLU A 58 -24.54 -14.28 -20.07
N PHE A 59 -25.27 -13.96 -18.98
CA PHE A 59 -26.65 -13.50 -19.01
C PHE A 59 -26.82 -12.01 -18.69
N SER A 60 -25.76 -11.19 -18.83
CA SER A 60 -25.79 -9.78 -18.51
C SER A 60 -26.94 -9.02 -19.19
N LYS A 61 -27.23 -9.35 -20.45
CA LYS A 61 -28.35 -8.75 -21.21
C LYS A 61 -29.74 -9.02 -20.62
N TYR A 62 -29.85 -10.03 -19.78
CA TYR A 62 -31.11 -10.45 -19.14
C TYR A 62 -31.15 -10.07 -17.64
N ALA A 63 -30.11 -9.43 -17.12
CA ALA A 63 -29.97 -9.13 -15.72
C ALA A 63 -31.11 -8.27 -15.16
N ASP A 64 -31.48 -7.20 -15.86
CA ASP A 64 -32.61 -6.36 -15.45
C ASP A 64 -33.95 -7.09 -15.56
N ARG A 65 -34.16 -7.85 -16.66
CA ARG A 65 -35.42 -8.55 -16.90
C ARG A 65 -35.73 -9.56 -15.81
N TYR A 66 -34.77 -10.40 -15.42
CA TYR A 66 -35.03 -11.54 -14.55
C TYR A 66 -34.66 -11.27 -13.06
N LEU A 67 -33.60 -10.49 -12.81
CA LEU A 67 -33.12 -10.24 -11.47
C LEU A 67 -33.25 -8.77 -11.00
N ARG A 68 -33.78 -7.88 -11.85
CA ARG A 68 -33.92 -6.45 -11.60
C ARG A 68 -32.57 -5.76 -11.30
N LEU A 69 -31.50 -6.27 -11.91
CA LEU A 69 -30.17 -5.68 -11.80
C LEU A 69 -29.99 -4.63 -12.92
N THR A 70 -30.17 -3.35 -12.58
CA THR A 70 -30.15 -2.24 -13.56
C THR A 70 -28.75 -1.73 -13.89
N ASN A 71 -27.76 -1.98 -13.01
CA ASN A 71 -26.40 -1.46 -13.15
C ASN A 71 -25.42 -2.51 -13.71
N VAL A 72 -25.86 -3.30 -14.67
CA VAL A 72 -25.07 -4.34 -15.31
C VAL A 72 -24.76 -3.95 -16.74
N SER A 73 -23.47 -3.85 -17.09
CA SER A 73 -23.04 -3.65 -18.47
C SER A 73 -22.96 -5.00 -19.19
N ALA A 74 -23.32 -5.00 -20.48
CA ALA A 74 -23.10 -6.15 -21.36
C ALA A 74 -21.71 -6.13 -22.02
N GLU A 75 -20.94 -5.05 -21.81
CA GLU A 75 -19.62 -4.88 -22.38
C GLU A 75 -18.56 -4.88 -21.26
N PRO A 76 -17.35 -5.41 -21.52
CA PRO A 76 -16.26 -5.35 -20.57
C PRO A 76 -15.80 -3.91 -20.37
N ASP A 77 -15.34 -3.60 -19.16
CA ASP A 77 -14.85 -2.27 -18.80
C ASP A 77 -13.60 -2.37 -17.93
N GLU A 78 -12.72 -1.39 -18.04
CA GLU A 78 -11.53 -1.26 -17.20
C GLU A 78 -11.40 0.16 -16.69
N TYR A 79 -11.27 0.31 -15.38
CA TYR A 79 -11.08 1.61 -14.76
C TYR A 79 -10.19 1.52 -13.52
N TRP A 80 -9.76 2.69 -13.03
CA TRP A 80 -8.93 2.81 -11.85
C TRP A 80 -9.72 3.41 -10.70
N GLU A 81 -9.64 2.75 -9.53
CA GLU A 81 -10.16 3.27 -8.27
C GLU A 81 -8.99 3.70 -7.38
N LEU A 82 -8.97 4.97 -6.99
CA LEU A 82 -7.96 5.47 -6.06
C LEU A 82 -8.28 5.04 -4.63
N ASN A 83 -7.37 4.28 -4.00
CA ASN A 83 -7.54 3.83 -2.61
C ASN A 83 -6.98 4.83 -1.61
N SER A 84 -5.73 5.24 -1.79
CA SER A 84 -5.07 6.17 -0.88
C SER A 84 -3.91 6.89 -1.54
N VAL A 85 -3.66 8.10 -1.06
CA VAL A 85 -2.47 8.88 -1.38
C VAL A 85 -1.77 9.22 -0.07
N LYS A 86 -0.52 8.80 0.06
CA LYS A 86 0.33 9.15 1.19
C LYS A 86 1.42 10.09 0.70
N VAL A 87 1.61 11.17 1.44
CA VAL A 87 2.64 12.17 1.17
C VAL A 87 3.69 12.09 2.26
N LYS A 88 4.95 11.94 1.86
CA LYS A 88 6.09 11.90 2.78
C LYS A 88 7.18 12.83 2.29
N SER A 89 7.92 13.45 3.22
CA SER A 89 9.16 14.11 2.90
C SER A 89 10.32 13.12 3.04
N VAL A 90 11.15 13.03 2.01
CA VAL A 90 12.31 12.12 1.97
C VAL A 90 13.56 12.93 1.72
N GLY A 91 14.60 12.68 2.52
CA GLY A 91 15.93 13.24 2.29
C GLY A 91 16.66 12.43 1.21
N VAL A 92 17.09 13.09 0.16
CA VAL A 92 17.95 12.49 -0.88
C VAL A 92 19.29 13.22 -0.90
N PRO A 93 20.41 12.54 -1.26
CA PRO A 93 21.69 13.20 -1.33
C PRO A 93 21.70 14.32 -2.36
N ASN A 94 22.22 15.49 -1.98
CA ASN A 94 22.41 16.58 -2.90
C ASN A 94 23.86 16.59 -3.41
N SER A 95 24.04 16.32 -4.68
CA SER A 95 25.37 16.30 -5.31
C SER A 95 26.10 17.66 -5.27
N GLU A 96 25.35 18.75 -5.20
CA GLU A 96 25.91 20.10 -5.13
C GLU A 96 26.52 20.42 -3.77
N THR A 97 26.09 19.72 -2.72
CA THR A 97 26.55 19.92 -1.33
C THR A 97 27.18 18.66 -0.77
N THR A 98 28.18 18.17 -1.47
CA THR A 98 29.01 17.05 -1.02
C THR A 98 30.30 17.57 -0.42
N TYR A 99 30.64 17.03 0.75
CA TYR A 99 31.79 17.46 1.56
C TYR A 99 32.68 16.27 1.87
N PHE A 100 33.97 16.59 2.00
CA PHE A 100 34.98 15.64 2.46
C PHE A 100 35.50 16.07 3.83
N VAL A 101 35.37 15.20 4.81
CA VAL A 101 35.95 15.40 6.15
C VAL A 101 37.29 14.67 6.22
N LYS A 102 38.38 15.43 6.23
CA LYS A 102 39.70 14.90 6.39
C LYS A 102 39.96 14.56 7.88
N LEU A 103 40.36 13.32 8.14
CA LEU A 103 40.72 12.85 9.46
C LEU A 103 42.23 13.02 9.63
N LYS A 104 42.67 13.72 10.71
CA LYS A 104 44.08 13.79 11.07
C LYS A 104 44.54 12.49 11.72
N ASP A 105 45.75 12.02 11.36
CA ASP A 105 46.41 10.93 12.08
C ASP A 105 46.49 11.26 13.58
N LYS A 106 45.99 10.35 14.43
CA LYS A 106 45.93 10.45 15.91
C LYS A 106 44.68 11.16 16.50
N THR A 107 43.71 11.59 15.73
CA THR A 107 42.40 12.00 16.26
C THR A 107 41.45 10.84 16.33
N VAL A 108 40.67 10.70 17.40
CA VAL A 108 39.54 9.80 17.46
C VAL A 108 38.57 10.28 16.41
N ALA A 109 38.37 9.46 15.36
CA ALA A 109 37.40 9.79 14.31
C ALA A 109 36.02 9.95 14.95
N PRO A 110 35.31 11.05 14.69
CA PRO A 110 33.94 11.16 15.16
C PRO A 110 33.13 9.97 14.59
N LEU A 111 32.35 9.34 15.48
CA LEU A 111 31.44 8.28 15.04
C LEU A 111 30.40 8.92 14.12
N MET A 112 30.57 8.72 12.82
CA MET A 112 29.66 9.25 11.80
C MET A 112 28.94 8.08 11.13
N GLU A 113 27.65 7.99 11.34
CA GLU A 113 26.80 7.02 10.65
C GLU A 113 26.17 7.66 9.42
N LEU A 114 26.35 7.01 8.28
CA LEU A 114 25.80 7.45 7.01
C LEU A 114 24.68 6.51 6.56
N THR A 115 23.81 7.00 5.67
CA THR A 115 22.90 6.15 4.89
C THR A 115 23.71 5.41 3.83
N GLU A 116 23.09 4.42 3.18
CA GLU A 116 23.67 3.76 2.00
C GLU A 116 24.00 4.75 0.88
N ASP A 117 23.24 5.85 0.83
CA ASP A 117 23.40 6.93 -0.16
C ASP A 117 24.39 8.03 0.29
N GLY A 118 25.06 7.87 1.43
CA GLY A 118 26.07 8.83 1.91
C GLY A 118 25.53 10.08 2.62
N ILE A 119 24.27 10.08 3.08
CA ILE A 119 23.70 11.15 3.90
C ILE A 119 24.02 10.89 5.37
N VAL A 120 24.35 11.93 6.11
CA VAL A 120 24.63 11.84 7.56
C VAL A 120 23.36 11.48 8.32
N LYS A 121 23.39 10.36 9.04
CA LYS A 121 22.34 9.95 10.00
C LYS A 121 22.59 10.50 11.40
N SER A 122 23.81 10.34 11.88
CA SER A 122 24.20 10.79 13.21
C SER A 122 25.69 11.09 13.27
N ILE A 123 26.07 11.96 14.21
CA ILE A 123 27.47 12.30 14.52
C ILE A 123 27.63 12.17 16.02
N ASN A 124 28.60 11.36 16.48
CA ASN A 124 28.94 11.08 17.87
C ASN A 124 27.80 10.49 18.73
N VAL A 125 26.68 10.08 18.12
CA VAL A 125 25.58 9.42 18.80
C VAL A 125 25.17 8.20 17.95
N PRO A 126 25.03 7.00 18.53
CA PRO A 126 24.54 5.86 17.77
C PRO A 126 23.10 6.11 17.30
N TYR A 127 22.85 5.89 16.02
CA TYR A 127 21.50 6.03 15.46
C TYR A 127 20.61 4.89 15.95
N SER A 128 19.66 5.20 16.81
CA SER A 128 18.61 4.26 17.20
C SER A 128 17.50 4.29 16.15
N LYS A 129 17.40 3.23 15.35
CA LYS A 129 16.31 3.06 14.40
C LYS A 129 14.99 2.97 15.19
N SER A 130 14.13 3.96 15.09
CA SER A 130 12.76 3.77 15.55
C SER A 130 12.17 2.62 14.74
N ASN A 131 11.78 1.55 15.43
CA ASN A 131 11.11 0.41 14.80
C ASN A 131 9.76 0.88 14.27
N GLU A 132 9.75 1.40 13.06
CA GLU A 132 8.51 1.39 12.28
C GLU A 132 8.19 -0.08 12.00
N THR A 133 7.37 -0.65 12.85
CA THR A 133 6.78 -1.98 12.65
C THR A 133 6.05 -1.91 11.31
N LYS A 134 6.65 -2.45 10.27
CA LYS A 134 5.93 -2.78 9.04
C LYS A 134 4.83 -3.75 9.46
N LYS A 135 3.63 -3.23 9.69
CA LYS A 135 2.45 -4.05 9.87
C LYS A 135 2.33 -4.87 8.59
N ALA A 136 2.58 -6.17 8.70
CA ALA A 136 2.35 -7.11 7.62
C ALA A 136 0.90 -6.91 7.16
N ALA A 137 0.72 -6.67 5.86
CA ALA A 137 -0.61 -6.62 5.29
C ALA A 137 -1.31 -7.94 5.60
N PRO A 138 -2.57 -7.92 6.05
CA PRO A 138 -3.32 -9.15 6.26
C PRO A 138 -3.37 -9.89 4.92
N VAL A 139 -2.85 -11.12 4.94
CA VAL A 139 -2.97 -12.05 3.81
C VAL A 139 -4.45 -12.39 3.73
N THR A 140 -5.15 -11.80 2.80
CA THR A 140 -6.53 -12.18 2.48
C THR A 140 -6.47 -13.60 1.93
N PRO A 141 -7.15 -14.59 2.54
CA PRO A 141 -7.17 -15.93 1.99
C PRO A 141 -7.75 -15.86 0.58
N ALA A 142 -7.07 -16.49 -0.37
CA ALA A 142 -7.53 -16.60 -1.74
C ALA A 142 -8.89 -17.32 -1.72
N THR A 143 -9.94 -16.58 -1.99
CA THR A 143 -11.29 -17.16 -2.15
C THR A 143 -11.24 -18.05 -3.39
N VAL A 144 -11.40 -19.34 -3.20
CA VAL A 144 -11.52 -20.30 -4.30
C VAL A 144 -12.74 -19.86 -5.10
N LYS A 145 -12.52 -19.38 -6.33
CA LYS A 145 -13.62 -18.98 -7.23
C LYS A 145 -14.34 -20.26 -7.65
N ALA A 146 -15.51 -20.52 -7.06
CA ALA A 146 -16.36 -21.60 -7.51
C ALA A 146 -16.83 -21.33 -8.94
N ASN A 147 -16.75 -22.34 -9.81
CA ASN A 147 -17.23 -22.21 -11.18
C ASN A 147 -18.77 -22.21 -11.16
N PRO A 148 -19.44 -21.17 -11.67
CA PRO A 148 -20.90 -21.10 -11.68
C PRO A 148 -21.58 -22.31 -12.35
N ARG A 149 -20.93 -22.88 -13.33
CA ARG A 149 -21.49 -24.05 -14.09
C ARG A 149 -21.60 -25.33 -13.28
N ASP A 150 -20.82 -25.46 -12.19
CA ASP A 150 -20.84 -26.63 -11.31
C ASP A 150 -22.17 -26.73 -10.53
N PHE A 151 -22.94 -25.65 -10.45
CA PHE A 151 -24.23 -25.57 -9.76
C PHE A 151 -25.43 -25.64 -10.68
N LEU A 152 -25.22 -25.76 -12.01
CA LEU A 152 -26.32 -25.82 -12.97
C LEU A 152 -26.86 -27.25 -13.06
N THR A 153 -28.19 -27.38 -13.06
CA THR A 153 -28.87 -28.65 -13.28
C THR A 153 -28.81 -29.05 -14.74
N GLU A 154 -29.01 -30.36 -15.03
CA GLU A 154 -29.04 -30.87 -16.39
C GLU A 154 -30.11 -30.17 -17.26
N GLU A 155 -31.27 -29.85 -16.68
CA GLU A 155 -32.35 -29.12 -17.36
C GLU A 155 -31.88 -27.73 -17.83
N ILE A 156 -31.11 -27.03 -17.00
CA ILE A 156 -30.56 -25.72 -17.36
C ILE A 156 -29.56 -25.86 -18.52
N LEU A 157 -28.65 -26.84 -18.41
CA LEU A 157 -27.62 -27.08 -19.41
C LEU A 157 -28.17 -27.52 -20.77
N MET A 158 -29.32 -28.20 -20.79
CA MET A 158 -30.00 -28.62 -22.01
C MET A 158 -30.96 -27.58 -22.61
N ALA A 159 -31.01 -26.38 -22.02
CA ALA A 159 -31.89 -25.34 -22.54
C ALA A 159 -31.51 -24.96 -23.97
N SER A 160 -32.53 -24.87 -24.84
CA SER A 160 -32.37 -24.67 -26.29
C SER A 160 -31.92 -23.27 -26.70
N SER A 161 -31.91 -22.30 -25.78
CA SER A 161 -31.46 -20.93 -26.03
C SER A 161 -30.91 -20.25 -24.79
N THR A 162 -30.01 -19.29 -24.99
CA THR A 162 -29.43 -18.46 -23.90
C THR A 162 -30.51 -17.75 -23.09
N ALA A 163 -31.57 -17.27 -23.72
CA ALA A 163 -32.69 -16.63 -23.03
C ALA A 163 -33.43 -17.60 -22.10
N LYS A 164 -33.65 -18.84 -22.54
CA LYS A 164 -34.28 -19.88 -21.74
C LYS A 164 -33.37 -20.35 -20.61
N MET A 165 -32.08 -20.48 -20.86
CA MET A 165 -31.09 -20.79 -19.85
C MET A 165 -31.08 -19.71 -18.76
N ALA A 166 -31.03 -18.42 -19.14
CA ALA A 166 -31.10 -17.31 -18.22
C ALA A 166 -32.38 -17.32 -17.37
N GLU A 167 -33.53 -17.62 -17.96
CA GLU A 167 -34.78 -17.75 -17.21
C GLU A 167 -34.72 -18.85 -16.16
N LEU A 168 -34.20 -20.02 -16.51
CA LEU A 168 -34.07 -21.16 -15.59
C LEU A 168 -33.08 -20.89 -14.46
N VAL A 169 -31.94 -20.31 -14.79
CA VAL A 169 -30.93 -19.90 -13.74
C VAL A 169 -31.52 -18.86 -12.79
N ALA A 170 -32.27 -17.88 -13.32
CA ALA A 170 -32.91 -16.88 -12.45
C ALA A 170 -33.98 -17.54 -11.55
N LYS A 171 -34.74 -18.49 -12.04
CA LYS A 171 -35.69 -19.26 -11.25
C LYS A 171 -35.00 -20.03 -10.14
N GLU A 172 -33.86 -20.65 -10.44
CA GLU A 172 -33.08 -21.37 -9.44
C GLU A 172 -32.51 -20.43 -8.35
N ILE A 173 -32.06 -19.25 -8.73
CA ILE A 173 -31.67 -18.21 -7.75
C ILE A 173 -32.81 -17.87 -6.80
N TYR A 174 -34.04 -17.73 -7.31
CA TYR A 174 -35.22 -17.49 -6.46
C TYR A 174 -35.53 -18.67 -5.55
N ASN A 175 -35.41 -19.91 -6.04
CA ASN A 175 -35.59 -21.12 -5.25
C ASN A 175 -34.58 -21.18 -4.07
N ILE A 176 -33.33 -20.86 -4.36
CA ILE A 176 -32.27 -20.78 -3.32
C ILE A 176 -32.62 -19.73 -2.26
N ARG A 177 -33.09 -18.54 -2.68
CA ARG A 177 -33.53 -17.48 -1.76
C ARG A 177 -34.70 -17.91 -0.90
N GLU A 178 -35.66 -18.61 -1.47
CA GLU A 178 -36.79 -19.17 -0.74
C GLU A 178 -36.33 -20.21 0.27
N SER A 179 -35.46 -21.14 -0.12
CA SER A 179 -34.87 -22.15 0.77
C SER A 179 -34.11 -21.53 1.94
N LYS A 180 -33.31 -20.48 1.67
CA LYS A 180 -32.62 -19.71 2.74
C LYS A 180 -33.62 -19.06 3.70
N ASN A 181 -34.67 -18.44 3.18
CA ASN A 181 -35.70 -17.83 4.00
C ASN A 181 -36.46 -18.88 4.85
N ALA A 182 -36.75 -20.04 4.30
CA ALA A 182 -37.39 -21.13 5.02
C ALA A 182 -36.50 -21.64 6.17
N LEU A 183 -35.20 -21.83 5.91
CA LEU A 183 -34.22 -22.22 6.94
C LEU A 183 -34.11 -21.18 8.06
N LEU A 184 -34.04 -19.90 7.73
CA LEU A 184 -33.93 -18.81 8.69
C LEU A 184 -35.20 -18.63 9.54
N ARG A 185 -36.37 -18.98 8.99
CA ARG A 185 -37.65 -18.93 9.72
C ARG A 185 -37.97 -20.21 10.48
N GLY A 186 -37.12 -21.24 10.37
CA GLY A 186 -37.40 -22.55 10.96
C GLY A 186 -38.59 -23.28 10.32
N GLN A 187 -38.89 -22.97 9.05
CA GLN A 187 -40.00 -23.54 8.27
C GLN A 187 -39.55 -24.60 7.27
N ALA A 188 -38.24 -24.90 7.25
CA ALA A 188 -37.71 -25.97 6.41
C ALA A 188 -38.00 -27.35 7.05
N ASP A 189 -38.30 -28.36 6.22
CA ASP A 189 -38.59 -29.72 6.68
C ASP A 189 -37.47 -30.35 7.52
N ASN A 190 -36.23 -29.94 7.24
CA ASN A 190 -35.04 -30.36 7.96
C ASN A 190 -34.23 -29.14 8.45
N THR A 191 -34.69 -28.52 9.51
CA THR A 191 -33.93 -27.43 10.18
C THR A 191 -32.91 -28.05 11.12
N PRO A 192 -31.58 -27.81 10.92
CA PRO A 192 -30.56 -28.34 11.83
C PRO A 192 -30.73 -27.78 13.24
N SER A 193 -30.61 -28.65 14.24
CA SER A 193 -30.64 -28.25 15.66
C SER A 193 -29.34 -27.58 16.08
N ASP A 194 -28.24 -27.80 15.34
CA ASP A 194 -26.93 -27.23 15.62
C ASP A 194 -26.70 -25.97 14.75
N GLY A 195 -26.36 -24.88 15.41
CA GLY A 195 -26.05 -23.60 14.75
C GLY A 195 -24.85 -23.65 13.80
N ALA A 196 -23.87 -24.51 14.07
CA ALA A 196 -22.70 -24.71 13.20
C ALA A 196 -23.11 -25.38 11.87
N GLN A 197 -23.99 -26.38 11.93
CA GLN A 197 -24.51 -27.07 10.76
C GLN A 197 -25.41 -26.13 9.94
N LEU A 198 -26.27 -25.36 10.59
CA LEU A 198 -27.09 -24.34 9.92
C LEU A 198 -26.22 -23.32 9.18
N LYS A 199 -25.13 -22.87 9.79
CA LYS A 199 -24.19 -21.94 9.16
C LYS A 199 -23.57 -22.54 7.89
N ILE A 200 -23.11 -23.79 7.94
CA ILE A 200 -22.52 -24.47 6.78
C ILE A 200 -23.54 -24.55 5.64
N MET A 201 -24.81 -24.88 5.95
CA MET A 201 -25.87 -24.94 4.94
C MET A 201 -26.14 -23.57 4.32
N LEU A 202 -26.23 -22.53 5.14
CA LEU A 202 -26.40 -21.16 4.62
C LEU A 202 -25.21 -20.67 3.81
N ASP A 203 -23.99 -20.98 4.23
CA ASP A 203 -22.76 -20.63 3.50
C ASP A 203 -22.72 -21.30 2.12
N ASN A 204 -23.15 -22.57 2.03
CA ASN A 204 -23.25 -23.28 0.76
C ASN A 204 -24.33 -22.68 -0.16
N LEU A 205 -25.53 -22.38 0.37
CA LEU A 205 -26.58 -21.73 -0.41
C LEU A 205 -26.19 -20.33 -0.87
N ASN A 206 -25.45 -19.57 -0.04
CA ASN A 206 -24.91 -18.27 -0.41
C ASN A 206 -23.89 -18.41 -1.55
N ALA A 207 -22.99 -19.37 -1.47
CA ALA A 207 -21.98 -19.62 -2.51
C ALA A 207 -22.63 -19.99 -3.85
N GLN A 208 -23.69 -20.78 -3.84
CA GLN A 208 -24.47 -21.14 -5.03
C GLN A 208 -25.17 -19.91 -5.62
N GLU A 209 -25.90 -19.15 -4.78
CA GLU A 209 -26.58 -17.92 -5.21
C GLU A 209 -25.60 -16.91 -5.81
N ASP A 210 -24.47 -16.67 -5.14
CA ASP A 210 -23.43 -15.75 -5.59
C ASP A 210 -22.83 -16.17 -6.93
N ALA A 211 -22.55 -17.47 -7.09
CA ALA A 211 -22.01 -18.01 -8.32
C ALA A 211 -22.98 -17.84 -9.49
N MET A 212 -24.26 -18.20 -9.30
CA MET A 212 -25.30 -18.04 -10.34
C MET A 212 -25.61 -16.57 -10.62
N THR A 213 -25.61 -15.70 -9.59
CA THR A 213 -25.84 -14.26 -9.74
C THR A 213 -24.72 -13.62 -10.56
N LYS A 214 -23.48 -14.08 -10.44
CA LYS A 214 -22.34 -13.61 -11.26
C LYS A 214 -22.52 -13.91 -12.75
N MET A 215 -23.29 -14.92 -13.13
CA MET A 215 -23.62 -15.16 -14.53
C MET A 215 -24.46 -14.02 -15.12
N PHE A 216 -25.17 -13.25 -14.29
CA PHE A 216 -25.91 -12.06 -14.70
C PHE A 216 -25.10 -10.77 -14.45
N SER A 217 -24.58 -10.59 -13.26
CA SER A 217 -23.89 -9.36 -12.84
C SER A 217 -22.48 -9.21 -13.38
N GLY A 218 -21.89 -10.31 -13.89
CA GLY A 218 -20.48 -10.35 -14.23
C GLY A 218 -19.55 -10.40 -13.00
N THR A 219 -18.26 -10.33 -13.27
CA THR A 219 -17.20 -10.33 -12.25
C THR A 219 -16.36 -9.07 -12.33
N ARG A 220 -15.93 -8.57 -11.19
CA ARG A 220 -14.98 -7.46 -11.07
C ARG A 220 -13.74 -7.96 -10.36
N ASP A 221 -12.66 -8.10 -11.13
CA ASP A 221 -11.35 -8.45 -10.59
C ASP A 221 -10.61 -7.17 -10.25
N LYS A 222 -10.08 -7.08 -9.00
CA LYS A 222 -9.34 -5.92 -8.50
C LYS A 222 -7.89 -6.29 -8.29
N GLU A 223 -6.99 -5.56 -8.96
CA GLU A 223 -5.55 -5.68 -8.81
C GLU A 223 -5.02 -4.40 -8.15
N GLU A 224 -4.50 -4.52 -6.91
CA GLU A 224 -3.89 -3.36 -6.22
C GLU A 224 -2.52 -3.06 -6.83
N LYS A 225 -2.31 -1.80 -7.24
CA LYS A 225 -1.02 -1.28 -7.70
C LYS A 225 -0.59 -0.09 -6.87
N THR A 226 0.68 -0.08 -6.52
CA THR A 226 1.30 1.02 -5.79
C THR A 226 2.24 1.77 -6.71
N PHE A 227 2.03 3.07 -6.85
CA PHE A 227 2.87 3.97 -7.63
C PHE A 227 3.61 4.90 -6.66
N THR A 228 4.93 5.02 -6.85
CA THR A 228 5.74 5.95 -6.07
C THR A 228 6.27 7.03 -6.99
N ILE A 229 5.91 8.27 -6.72
CA ILE A 229 6.34 9.45 -7.49
C ILE A 229 7.16 10.34 -6.57
N ARG A 230 8.34 10.77 -7.00
CA ARG A 230 9.19 11.71 -6.27
C ARG A 230 9.22 13.05 -6.97
N LEU A 231 8.91 14.10 -6.23
CA LEU A 231 8.90 15.47 -6.71
C LEU A 231 9.99 16.27 -5.97
N THR A 232 10.80 16.99 -6.71
CA THR A 232 11.76 17.93 -6.14
C THR A 232 11.10 19.29 -6.06
N PRO A 233 10.86 19.83 -4.83
CA PRO A 233 10.32 21.18 -4.70
C PRO A 233 11.28 22.18 -5.33
N VAL A 234 10.75 23.09 -6.13
CA VAL A 234 11.54 24.21 -6.67
C VAL A 234 11.61 25.29 -5.61
N SER A 235 12.75 25.95 -5.46
CA SER A 235 13.05 26.93 -4.41
C SER A 235 12.08 28.13 -4.33
N TYR A 236 11.25 28.32 -5.35
CA TYR A 236 10.24 29.37 -5.47
C TYR A 236 8.90 28.79 -5.92
N THR A 237 8.33 27.90 -5.13
CA THR A 237 6.94 27.51 -5.35
C THR A 237 6.06 28.60 -4.72
N HIS A 238 5.84 29.69 -5.44
CA HIS A 238 4.62 30.44 -5.24
C HIS A 238 3.48 29.51 -5.68
N LEU A 239 2.88 28.81 -4.74
CA LEU A 239 1.55 28.25 -4.90
C LEU A 239 0.62 29.45 -5.13
N ARG A 240 0.52 29.88 -6.37
CA ARG A 240 -0.61 30.69 -6.79
C ARG A 240 -1.82 29.79 -6.58
N ALA A 241 -2.53 30.02 -5.48
CA ALA A 241 -3.89 29.53 -5.39
C ALA A 241 -4.59 30.05 -6.65
N HIS A 242 -4.89 29.16 -7.58
CA HIS A 242 -5.88 29.42 -8.59
C HIS A 242 -7.18 29.56 -7.80
N GLU A 243 -7.55 30.78 -7.50
CA GLU A 243 -8.92 31.11 -7.20
C GLU A 243 -9.68 30.67 -8.45
N THR A 244 -10.34 29.54 -8.35
CA THR A 244 -11.40 29.19 -9.27
C THR A 244 -12.48 30.20 -9.01
N CYS A 245 -12.52 31.25 -9.80
CA CYS A 245 -13.71 32.07 -9.95
C CYS A 245 -14.80 31.11 -10.43
N ALA A 246 -15.70 30.75 -9.53
CA ALA A 246 -16.98 30.18 -9.89
C ALA A 246 -17.80 31.35 -10.45
N ASP A 247 -18.03 31.36 -11.75
CA ASP A 247 -19.15 32.03 -12.40
C ASP A 247 -20.32 31.07 -12.50
#